data_557784e87d11575d6781f61c6a49fe47
#
_entry.id   557784e87d11575d6781f61c6a49fe47
#
_cell.length_a   1.000
_cell.length_b   1.000
_cell.length_c   1.000
_cell.angle_alpha   90.00
_cell.angle_beta   90.00
_cell.angle_gamma   90.00
#
_symmetry.space_group_name_H-M   'P 1'
#
loop_
_entity.id
_entity.type
_entity.pdbx_description
1 polymer ?
#
loop_
_entity_poly.entity_id
_entity_poly.type
_entity_poly.pdbx_seq_one_letter_code
_entity_poly.pdbx_strand_id
1 'polypeptide(L)'
;MNKTKRLIFVMGMILFSSCATLKEKMPLDVDHTAQAFFDDLQKSDRQAAYGLLGKGLSQRISFDQFDQFMQTIREQWGRLETDDTEVLPFHRRVGEANFIPLNVTPQQIKRYVFDVKFENAEMNFDLTLAPENGVYKIVWFYVWGSSIYMTPQVQEKIEQLFSSGDNSNQQ
;
A
#
# COMPACT_ATOMS: atom_id res chain seq x y z
N MET A 1 18.02 -6.51 -62.45
CA MET A 1 16.78 -6.68 -61.69
C MET A 1 17.15 -6.79 -60.24
N ASN A 2 16.70 -5.84 -59.45
CA ASN A 2 17.24 -5.38 -58.18
C ASN A 2 17.13 -6.37 -57.01
N LYS A 3 18.26 -6.88 -56.54
CA LYS A 3 18.40 -7.66 -55.30
C LYS A 3 18.45 -6.78 -54.01
N THR A 4 18.42 -5.46 -54.15
CA THR A 4 18.64 -4.51 -53.05
C THR A 4 17.34 -4.09 -52.31
N LYS A 5 16.16 -4.45 -52.80
CA LYS A 5 14.87 -4.05 -52.16
C LYS A 5 14.33 -5.02 -51.14
N ARG A 6 14.95 -6.17 -50.90
CA ARG A 6 14.47 -7.18 -49.91
C ARG A 6 15.14 -7.10 -48.54
N LEU A 7 16.20 -6.29 -48.39
CA LEU A 7 16.95 -6.22 -47.12
C LEU A 7 16.40 -5.17 -46.14
N ILE A 8 15.60 -4.21 -46.62
CA ILE A 8 15.11 -3.10 -45.79
C ILE A 8 13.84 -3.47 -45.03
N PHE A 9 13.12 -4.53 -45.44
CA PHE A 9 11.84 -4.91 -44.81
C PHE A 9 11.98 -5.82 -43.57
N VAL A 10 13.16 -6.41 -43.35
CA VAL A 10 13.40 -7.29 -42.20
C VAL A 10 13.94 -6.53 -40.98
N MET A 11 14.46 -5.33 -41.15
CA MET A 11 15.06 -4.52 -40.08
C MET A 11 14.04 -3.63 -39.33
N GLY A 12 12.80 -3.53 -39.84
CA GLY A 12 11.72 -2.73 -39.24
C GLY A 12 10.87 -3.47 -38.19
N MET A 13 11.07 -4.79 -38.02
CA MET A 13 10.16 -5.61 -37.17
C MET A 13 10.75 -5.98 -35.80
N ILE A 14 11.92 -5.47 -35.42
CA ILE A 14 12.61 -5.82 -34.18
C ILE A 14 12.41 -4.74 -33.07
N LEU A 15 11.73 -3.63 -33.34
CA LEU A 15 11.59 -2.53 -32.37
C LEU A 15 10.25 -2.50 -31.64
N PHE A 16 9.39 -3.50 -31.76
CA PHE A 16 8.16 -3.64 -30.96
C PHE A 16 8.25 -4.79 -29.95
N SER A 17 9.41 -4.97 -29.34
CA SER A 17 9.53 -5.95 -28.29
C SER A 17 9.77 -5.25 -26.96
N SER A 18 8.80 -5.45 -26.09
CA SER A 18 8.94 -5.40 -24.63
C SER A 18 8.87 -4.02 -23.98
N CYS A 19 7.68 -3.42 -23.96
CA CYS A 19 7.20 -2.92 -22.68
C CYS A 19 6.61 -4.13 -21.90
N ALA A 20 7.41 -5.12 -21.61
CA ALA A 20 7.16 -5.99 -20.49
C ALA A 20 7.40 -5.11 -19.26
N THR A 21 6.36 -4.61 -18.65
CA THR A 21 6.40 -4.12 -17.28
C THR A 21 7.01 -5.24 -16.47
N LEU A 22 8.29 -5.11 -16.14
CA LEU A 22 8.96 -5.97 -15.17
C LEU A 22 8.20 -5.74 -13.87
N LYS A 23 7.28 -6.65 -13.54
CA LYS A 23 6.70 -6.73 -12.18
C LYS A 23 7.89 -6.95 -11.27
N GLU A 24 8.35 -5.89 -10.62
CA GLU A 24 9.44 -5.99 -9.66
C GLU A 24 8.93 -6.87 -8.52
N LYS A 25 9.57 -8.03 -8.36
CA LYS A 25 9.17 -8.97 -7.31
C LYS A 25 9.44 -8.31 -5.96
N MET A 26 8.42 -8.24 -5.11
CA MET A 26 8.55 -7.71 -3.76
C MET A 26 9.63 -8.47 -2.99
N PRO A 27 10.54 -7.80 -2.28
CA PRO A 27 11.50 -8.48 -1.39
C PRO A 27 10.77 -9.33 -0.35
N LEU A 28 11.27 -10.51 -0.04
CA LEU A 28 10.62 -11.48 0.84
C LEU A 28 10.25 -10.94 2.22
N ASP A 29 11.11 -10.12 2.82
CA ASP A 29 10.91 -9.50 4.12
C ASP A 29 9.80 -8.42 4.12
N VAL A 30 9.65 -7.70 3.00
CA VAL A 30 8.55 -6.75 2.77
C VAL A 30 7.25 -7.50 2.54
N ASP A 31 7.29 -8.54 1.71
CA ASP A 31 6.16 -9.41 1.38
C ASP A 31 5.57 -10.05 2.65
N HIS A 32 6.44 -10.61 3.50
CA HIS A 32 6.01 -11.18 4.78
C HIS A 32 5.27 -10.19 5.69
N THR A 33 5.73 -8.94 5.77
CA THR A 33 5.05 -7.93 6.61
C THR A 33 3.70 -7.53 6.02
N ALA A 34 3.62 -7.33 4.70
CA ALA A 34 2.37 -6.99 4.03
C ALA A 34 1.36 -8.14 4.13
N GLN A 35 1.80 -9.37 3.88
CA GLN A 35 0.95 -10.55 3.97
C GLN A 35 0.44 -10.78 5.38
N ALA A 36 1.32 -10.69 6.40
CA ALA A 36 0.91 -10.79 7.80
C ALA A 36 -0.15 -9.74 8.17
N PHE A 37 -0.03 -8.51 7.66
CA PHE A 37 -1.01 -7.45 7.90
C PHE A 37 -2.40 -7.83 7.36
N PHE A 38 -2.49 -8.28 6.12
CA PHE A 38 -3.77 -8.68 5.54
C PHE A 38 -4.33 -9.95 6.17
N ASP A 39 -3.48 -10.93 6.48
CA ASP A 39 -3.86 -12.15 7.20
C ASP A 39 -4.48 -11.83 8.58
N ASP A 40 -3.89 -10.90 9.32
CA ASP A 40 -4.37 -10.48 10.63
C ASP A 40 -5.70 -9.72 10.49
N LEU A 41 -5.85 -8.86 9.48
CA LEU A 41 -7.13 -8.19 9.19
C LEU A 41 -8.22 -9.21 8.80
N GLN A 42 -7.89 -10.22 8.00
CA GLN A 42 -8.83 -11.28 7.61
C GLN A 42 -9.31 -12.07 8.82
N LYS A 43 -8.39 -12.43 9.71
CA LYS A 43 -8.70 -13.12 10.99
C LYS A 43 -9.37 -12.22 12.00
N SER A 44 -9.50 -10.93 11.71
CA SER A 44 -9.96 -9.89 12.64
C SER A 44 -9.08 -9.72 13.88
N ASP A 45 -7.81 -10.10 13.77
CA ASP A 45 -6.78 -9.84 14.79
C ASP A 45 -6.17 -8.45 14.59
N ARG A 46 -6.98 -7.43 14.90
CA ARG A 46 -6.58 -6.04 14.72
C ARG A 46 -5.41 -5.61 15.63
N GLN A 47 -5.24 -6.29 16.76
CA GLN A 47 -4.10 -6.04 17.64
C GLN A 47 -2.79 -6.50 17.00
N ALA A 48 -2.78 -7.68 16.37
CA ALA A 48 -1.61 -8.18 15.63
C ALA A 48 -1.30 -7.27 14.42
N ALA A 49 -2.32 -6.92 13.61
CA ALA A 49 -2.16 -5.99 12.49
C ALA A 49 -1.58 -4.63 12.94
N TYR A 50 -2.08 -4.07 14.05
CA TYR A 50 -1.54 -2.84 14.62
C TYR A 50 -0.07 -2.98 15.07
N GLY A 51 0.32 -4.14 15.57
CA GLY A 51 1.70 -4.46 15.93
C GLY A 51 2.70 -4.43 14.76
N LEU A 52 2.21 -4.47 13.52
CA LEU A 52 3.03 -4.35 12.31
C LEU A 52 3.30 -2.88 11.91
N LEU A 53 2.60 -1.92 12.52
CA LEU A 53 2.84 -0.50 12.29
C LEU A 53 4.19 -0.08 12.85
N GLY A 54 4.88 0.78 12.12
CA GLY A 54 6.11 1.40 12.56
C GLY A 54 5.89 2.39 13.70
N LYS A 55 6.92 2.61 14.50
CA LYS A 55 6.88 3.46 15.69
C LYS A 55 6.37 4.88 15.39
N GLY A 56 6.83 5.48 14.27
CA GLY A 56 6.39 6.81 13.87
C GLY A 56 4.88 6.88 13.64
N LEU A 57 4.31 5.86 13.02
CA LEU A 57 2.87 5.78 12.75
C LEU A 57 2.07 5.43 14.01
N SER A 58 2.50 4.42 14.77
CA SER A 58 1.80 3.98 15.99
C SER A 58 1.86 4.99 17.15
N GLN A 59 2.77 5.96 17.12
CA GLN A 59 2.77 7.09 18.05
C GLN A 59 1.72 8.16 17.70
N ARG A 60 1.27 8.21 16.45
CA ARG A 60 0.26 9.18 15.99
C ARG A 60 -1.14 8.61 15.91
N ILE A 61 -1.25 7.34 15.58
CA ILE A 61 -2.53 6.61 15.49
C ILE A 61 -2.57 5.65 16.67
N SER A 62 -3.42 5.89 17.64
CA SER A 62 -3.60 4.94 18.74
C SER A 62 -4.24 3.64 18.26
N PHE A 63 -4.09 2.57 19.04
CA PHE A 63 -4.80 1.32 18.74
C PHE A 63 -6.31 1.52 18.62
N ASP A 64 -6.93 2.29 19.51
CA ASP A 64 -8.37 2.54 19.46
C ASP A 64 -8.81 3.25 18.17
N GLN A 65 -8.02 4.21 17.68
CA GLN A 65 -8.29 4.89 16.41
C GLN A 65 -8.17 3.91 15.24
N PHE A 66 -7.12 3.09 15.22
CA PHE A 66 -6.92 2.06 14.21
C PHE A 66 -8.05 1.02 14.23
N ASP A 67 -8.41 0.54 15.43
CA ASP A 67 -9.49 -0.43 15.62
C ASP A 67 -10.84 0.11 15.12
N GLN A 68 -11.19 1.34 15.48
CA GLN A 68 -12.40 1.99 15.00
C GLN A 68 -12.42 2.17 13.47
N PHE A 69 -11.27 2.51 12.88
CA PHE A 69 -11.15 2.63 11.44
C PHE A 69 -11.38 1.28 10.74
N MET A 70 -10.72 0.23 11.21
CA MET A 70 -10.88 -1.12 10.67
C MET A 70 -12.29 -1.69 10.90
N GLN A 71 -12.92 -1.34 12.02
CA GLN A 71 -14.32 -1.69 12.26
C GLN A 71 -15.24 -0.99 11.27
N THR A 72 -15.04 0.31 11.00
CA THR A 72 -15.82 1.07 10.01
C THR A 72 -15.69 0.46 8.62
N ILE A 73 -14.47 0.08 8.20
CA ILE A 73 -14.23 -0.64 6.95
C ILE A 73 -15.06 -1.92 6.90
N ARG A 74 -14.99 -2.73 7.96
CA ARG A 74 -15.73 -3.99 8.04
C ARG A 74 -17.24 -3.81 7.99
N GLU A 75 -17.77 -2.80 8.66
CA GLU A 75 -19.20 -2.49 8.67
C GLU A 75 -19.71 -2.05 7.29
N GLN A 76 -18.89 -1.33 6.53
CA GLN A 76 -19.26 -0.80 5.22
C GLN A 76 -18.99 -1.80 4.08
N TRP A 77 -17.87 -2.50 4.13
CA TRP A 77 -17.41 -3.34 3.02
C TRP A 77 -17.52 -4.84 3.28
N GLY A 78 -17.84 -5.23 4.51
CA GLY A 78 -17.87 -6.63 4.91
C GLY A 78 -16.49 -7.15 5.32
N ARG A 79 -16.34 -8.47 5.36
CA ARG A 79 -15.07 -9.11 5.69
C ARG A 79 -14.12 -9.06 4.50
N LEU A 80 -12.84 -9.03 4.79
CA LEU A 80 -11.78 -9.24 3.82
C LEU A 80 -11.84 -10.69 3.33
N GLU A 81 -11.98 -10.91 2.01
CA GLU A 81 -12.13 -12.26 1.45
C GLU A 81 -10.79 -12.86 1.05
N THR A 82 -10.01 -12.15 0.27
CA THR A 82 -8.68 -12.59 -0.17
C THR A 82 -7.84 -11.43 -0.68
N ASP A 83 -6.58 -11.70 -0.79
CA ASP A 83 -5.50 -10.92 -1.33
C ASP A 83 -5.01 -11.50 -2.68
N ASP A 84 -5.77 -11.38 -3.74
CA ASP A 84 -5.19 -11.46 -5.07
C ASP A 84 -4.42 -10.15 -5.31
N THR A 85 -3.24 -10.08 -4.70
CA THR A 85 -2.43 -8.87 -4.70
C THR A 85 -1.69 -8.71 -6.02
N GLU A 86 -2.19 -7.85 -6.87
CA GLU A 86 -1.43 -7.29 -7.95
C GLU A 86 -0.61 -6.11 -7.42
N VAL A 87 0.68 -6.34 -7.22
CA VAL A 87 1.60 -5.31 -6.72
C VAL A 87 1.93 -4.33 -7.85
N LEU A 88 1.46 -3.11 -7.73
CA LEU A 88 1.81 -2.02 -8.64
C LEU A 88 2.82 -1.09 -7.97
N PRO A 89 4.03 -0.89 -8.52
CA PRO A 89 4.98 0.09 -8.01
C PRO A 89 4.41 1.49 -8.20
N PHE A 90 4.33 2.27 -7.13
CA PHE A 90 3.76 3.61 -7.18
C PHE A 90 4.79 4.70 -6.78
N HIS A 91 4.64 5.91 -7.35
CA HIS A 91 5.50 7.05 -7.06
C HIS A 91 5.09 7.77 -5.76
N ARG A 92 6.08 8.33 -5.08
CA ARG A 92 6.02 9.00 -3.77
C ARG A 92 4.92 10.08 -3.69
N ARG A 93 4.10 10.06 -2.62
CA ARG A 93 3.19 11.15 -2.26
C ARG A 93 3.82 12.09 -1.20
N VAL A 94 3.41 13.35 -1.22
CA VAL A 94 3.79 14.35 -0.22
C VAL A 94 3.07 14.01 1.09
N GLY A 95 3.76 13.98 2.21
CA GLY A 95 3.21 13.67 3.55
C GLY A 95 3.76 12.43 4.21
N GLU A 96 4.25 11.45 3.45
CA GLU A 96 4.82 10.20 3.98
C GLU A 96 6.13 10.41 4.76
N ALA A 97 6.85 11.50 4.48
CA ALA A 97 8.17 11.76 5.05
C ALA A 97 8.16 11.86 6.59
N ASN A 98 7.04 12.27 7.19
CA ASN A 98 6.93 12.49 8.63
C ASN A 98 6.88 11.19 9.45
N PHE A 99 6.67 10.03 8.80
CA PHE A 99 6.52 8.73 9.45
C PHE A 99 7.70 7.80 9.20
N ILE A 100 8.59 8.21 8.28
CA ILE A 100 9.77 7.43 7.93
C ILE A 100 10.85 7.65 8.98
N PRO A 101 11.47 6.58 9.52
CA PRO A 101 12.59 6.72 10.45
C PRO A 101 13.75 7.53 9.85
N LEU A 102 14.36 8.41 10.63
CA LEU A 102 15.42 9.34 10.18
C LEU A 102 16.66 8.65 9.61
N ASN A 103 16.90 7.41 9.98
CA ASN A 103 18.07 6.61 9.58
C ASN A 103 17.82 5.72 8.36
N VAL A 104 16.66 5.87 7.70
CA VAL A 104 16.26 5.07 6.53
C VAL A 104 16.59 5.82 5.25
N THR A 105 17.29 5.16 4.32
CA THR A 105 17.56 5.73 2.99
C THR A 105 16.35 5.57 2.08
N PRO A 106 16.18 6.44 1.06
CA PRO A 106 15.05 6.32 0.11
C PRO A 106 14.95 4.95 -0.58
N GLN A 107 16.09 4.26 -0.81
CA GLN A 107 16.12 2.94 -1.44
C GLN A 107 15.56 1.83 -0.54
N GLN A 108 15.57 2.03 0.77
CA GLN A 108 15.03 1.11 1.76
C GLN A 108 13.52 1.28 1.95
N ILE A 109 12.95 2.40 1.48
CA ILE A 109 11.52 2.62 1.55
C ILE A 109 10.85 1.85 0.41
N LYS A 110 9.87 1.04 0.74
CA LYS A 110 9.10 0.26 -0.21
C LYS A 110 7.63 0.67 -0.15
N ARG A 111 7.03 0.85 -1.31
CA ARG A 111 5.64 1.24 -1.42
C ARG A 111 4.94 0.38 -2.45
N TYR A 112 3.82 -0.18 -2.05
CA TYR A 112 3.01 -1.07 -2.88
C TYR A 112 1.53 -0.74 -2.74
N VAL A 113 0.81 -0.92 -3.82
CA VAL A 113 -0.64 -0.87 -3.85
C VAL A 113 -1.16 -2.29 -4.01
N PHE A 114 -2.06 -2.68 -3.14
CA PHE A 114 -2.69 -3.99 -3.13
C PHE A 114 -4.16 -3.84 -3.52
N ASP A 115 -4.59 -4.59 -4.52
CA ASP A 115 -6.01 -4.75 -4.82
C ASP A 115 -6.60 -5.74 -3.82
N VAL A 116 -7.52 -5.27 -2.99
CA VAL A 116 -8.06 -6.02 -1.88
C VAL A 116 -9.57 -6.19 -2.05
N LYS A 117 -10.02 -7.43 -1.99
CA LYS A 117 -11.42 -7.76 -2.13
C LYS A 117 -12.09 -7.98 -0.78
N PHE A 118 -13.16 -7.26 -0.55
CA PHE A 118 -14.10 -7.45 0.55
C PHE A 118 -15.40 -8.07 0.06
N GLU A 119 -16.24 -8.57 0.96
CA GLU A 119 -17.55 -9.15 0.61
C GLU A 119 -18.41 -8.21 -0.26
N ASN A 120 -18.31 -6.88 -0.04
CA ASN A 120 -19.17 -5.89 -0.69
C ASN A 120 -18.39 -4.80 -1.45
N ALA A 121 -17.07 -4.90 -1.56
CA ALA A 121 -16.24 -3.86 -2.19
C ALA A 121 -14.93 -4.41 -2.71
N GLU A 122 -14.38 -3.75 -3.75
CA GLU A 122 -13.00 -3.92 -4.20
C GLU A 122 -12.27 -2.60 -3.95
N MET A 123 -11.20 -2.64 -3.17
CA MET A 123 -10.50 -1.47 -2.68
C MET A 123 -9.00 -1.62 -2.89
N ASN A 124 -8.32 -0.49 -2.94
CA ASN A 124 -6.86 -0.46 -3.00
C ASN A 124 -6.31 -0.08 -1.64
N PHE A 125 -5.36 -0.87 -1.15
CA PHE A 125 -4.53 -0.54 0.01
C PHE A 125 -3.14 -0.15 -0.47
N ASP A 126 -2.74 1.07 -0.13
CA ASP A 126 -1.43 1.61 -0.41
C ASP A 126 -0.61 1.51 0.87
N LEU A 127 0.38 0.64 0.88
CA LEU A 127 1.28 0.42 2.01
C LEU A 127 2.67 0.97 1.70
N THR A 128 3.18 1.83 2.58
CA THR A 128 4.59 2.23 2.59
C THR A 128 5.28 1.53 3.75
N LEU A 129 6.35 0.79 3.44
CA LEU A 129 7.11 0.02 4.39
C LEU A 129 8.55 0.55 4.47
N ALA A 130 9.09 0.55 5.68
CA ALA A 130 10.48 0.91 5.94
C ALA A 130 11.08 0.03 7.03
N PRO A 131 12.40 -0.22 7.04
CA PRO A 131 13.03 -1.03 8.07
C PRO A 131 13.10 -0.27 9.41
N GLU A 132 12.65 -0.93 10.47
CA GLU A 132 12.85 -0.54 11.86
C GLU A 132 13.52 -1.70 12.61
N ASN A 133 14.72 -1.48 13.15
CA ASN A 133 15.51 -2.52 13.87
C ASN A 133 15.70 -3.82 13.04
N GLY A 134 15.91 -3.68 11.73
CA GLY A 134 16.16 -4.80 10.84
C GLY A 134 14.91 -5.55 10.36
N VAL A 135 13.72 -5.09 10.72
CA VAL A 135 12.44 -5.66 10.27
C VAL A 135 11.64 -4.58 9.55
N TYR A 136 11.04 -4.92 8.42
CA TYR A 136 10.14 -3.99 7.75
C TYR A 136 8.86 -3.78 8.57
N LYS A 137 8.46 -2.52 8.69
CA LYS A 137 7.23 -2.07 9.35
C LYS A 137 6.42 -1.19 8.43
N ILE A 138 5.11 -1.17 8.60
CA ILE A 138 4.22 -0.28 7.87
C ILE A 138 4.34 1.11 8.48
N VAL A 139 4.99 2.02 7.76
CA VAL A 139 5.20 3.42 8.21
C VAL A 139 4.10 4.35 7.69
N TRP A 140 3.33 3.91 6.71
CA TRP A 140 2.18 4.62 6.19
C TRP A 140 1.24 3.64 5.51
N PHE A 141 -0.06 3.88 5.61
CA PHE A 141 -1.06 3.21 4.77
C PHE A 141 -2.15 4.19 4.34
N TYR A 142 -2.78 3.88 3.23
CA TYR A 142 -3.92 4.62 2.73
C TYR A 142 -4.85 3.66 1.99
N VAL A 143 -6.16 3.92 2.12
CA VAL A 143 -7.18 3.11 1.47
C VAL A 143 -7.95 3.99 0.49
N TRP A 144 -8.13 3.51 -0.73
CA TRP A 144 -8.87 4.23 -1.74
C TRP A 144 -9.58 3.26 -2.70
N GLY A 145 -10.60 3.76 -3.41
CA GLY A 145 -11.35 2.95 -4.36
C GLY A 145 -12.37 3.78 -5.12
N SER A 146 -13.30 3.11 -5.76
CA SER A 146 -14.42 3.76 -6.44
C SER A 146 -15.27 4.56 -5.45
N SER A 147 -15.79 5.70 -5.88
CA SER A 147 -16.66 6.57 -5.07
C SER A 147 -17.94 5.89 -4.58
N ILE A 148 -18.35 4.79 -5.22
CA ILE A 148 -19.50 3.98 -4.75
C ILE A 148 -19.18 3.24 -3.44
N TYR A 149 -17.92 2.92 -3.19
CA TYR A 149 -17.48 2.22 -1.98
C TYR A 149 -16.96 3.16 -0.89
N MET A 150 -16.53 4.37 -1.29
CA MET A 150 -16.04 5.40 -0.37
C MET A 150 -17.23 6.19 0.19
N THR A 151 -17.89 5.64 1.17
CA THR A 151 -18.99 6.35 1.86
C THR A 151 -18.46 7.55 2.63
N PRO A 152 -19.27 8.60 2.88
CA PRO A 152 -18.86 9.75 3.69
C PRO A 152 -18.32 9.34 5.06
N GLN A 153 -18.87 8.29 5.68
CA GLN A 153 -18.43 7.79 6.98
C GLN A 153 -17.01 7.22 6.92
N VAL A 154 -16.68 6.45 5.87
CA VAL A 154 -15.33 5.92 5.68
C VAL A 154 -14.35 7.05 5.42
N GLN A 155 -14.71 8.00 4.55
CA GLN A 155 -13.87 9.14 4.24
C GLN A 155 -13.60 10.00 5.49
N GLU A 156 -14.62 10.29 6.28
CA GLU A 156 -14.47 11.02 7.54
C GLU A 156 -13.53 10.31 8.52
N LYS A 157 -13.63 8.97 8.63
CA LYS A 157 -12.74 8.19 9.49
C LYS A 157 -11.29 8.21 9.01
N ILE A 158 -11.06 8.16 7.69
CA ILE A 158 -9.72 8.31 7.12
C ILE A 158 -9.15 9.69 7.48
N GLU A 159 -9.94 10.74 7.29
CA GLU A 159 -9.52 12.11 7.61
C GLU A 159 -9.23 12.27 9.11
N GLN A 160 -10.09 11.76 9.99
CA GLN A 160 -9.88 11.76 11.44
C GLN A 160 -8.61 11.02 11.84
N LEU A 161 -8.33 9.85 11.23
CA LEU A 161 -7.16 9.04 11.54
C LEU A 161 -5.85 9.79 11.30
N PHE A 162 -5.80 10.57 10.22
CA PHE A 162 -4.57 11.26 9.80
C PHE A 162 -4.50 12.74 10.22
N SER A 163 -5.63 13.38 10.58
CA SER A 163 -5.65 14.80 11.02
C SER A 163 -5.35 14.96 12.52
N SER A 164 -5.64 13.98 13.35
CA SER A 164 -5.45 14.07 14.80
C SER A 164 -3.97 14.15 15.25
N GLY A 165 -3.02 13.97 14.32
CA GLY A 165 -1.58 14.06 14.59
C GLY A 165 -0.97 15.47 14.59
N ASP A 166 -1.66 16.47 14.04
CA ASP A 166 -1.06 17.81 13.87
C ASP A 166 -1.18 18.73 15.10
N ASN A 167 -2.02 18.38 16.07
CA ASN A 167 -2.28 19.26 17.23
C ASN A 167 -1.31 19.06 18.41
N SER A 168 -0.36 18.13 18.35
CA SER A 168 0.56 17.85 19.48
C SER A 168 1.86 18.67 19.47
N ASN A 169 2.09 19.52 18.46
CA ASN A 169 3.32 20.33 18.35
C ASN A 169 3.12 21.83 18.66
N GLN A 170 2.03 22.23 19.33
CA GLN A 170 1.79 23.60 19.80
C GLN A 170 1.69 23.69 21.33
N GLN A 171 2.62 23.11 22.05
CA GLN A 171 2.87 23.45 23.44
C GLN A 171 4.37 23.49 23.74
#